data_224b21c0a763fc3c30773e8554cf100f
#
_entry.id   224b21c0a763fc3c30773e8554cf100f
#
_cell.length_a   1.000
_cell.length_b   1.000
_cell.length_c   1.000
_cell.angle_alpha   90.00
_cell.angle_beta   90.00
_cell.angle_gamma   90.00
#
_symmetry.space_group_name_H-M   'P 1'
#
loop_
_entity.id
_entity.type
_entity.pdbx_description
1 polymer ?
#
loop_
_entity_poly.entity_id
_entity_poly.type
_entity_poly.pdbx_seq_one_letter_code
_entity_poly.pdbx_strand_id
1 'polypeptide(L)'
;MTALRGGNSRIATAGGTGFLCIARFTSLIALFAWEAGARAEGVSAALRERGAAVYASHCATCHSANLRGSPHGSPLTGRTFIDKWGQRSSNELLSYTRAAMPPGTADTLDPDEHLAVVAHVLAANTSPATAELPLLASAGDLPQPGGDGDTDWVSWSAAGTIDQAARESGSFTGKTLERFRPVTDRLLAEPPPGDWLSWRRTLDGQGYSPLSQVNRETVTGLRLAWVLTMHEGSNQVTPLVHDGVMFLTHPGNIIQAIDAASGELLWEYRYDYPDAARTLGGPTRNIALYNDKLYLATYDAAIVALDARSGKPVWRTRKADFNKGYTHTAGPIIGDGVVLSGINGCEWYK
;
A
#
# COMPACT_ATOMS: atom_id res chain seq x y z
N MET A 1 44.53 -2.78 31.77
CA MET A 1 45.82 -3.47 32.11
C MET A 1 46.19 -4.31 30.90
N THR A 2 47.30 -3.95 30.33
CA THR A 2 48.39 -4.61 29.62
C THR A 2 48.06 -4.95 28.16
N ALA A 3 48.41 -4.19 27.14
CA ALA A 3 49.70 -3.70 26.59
C ALA A 3 50.63 -4.82 26.08
N LEU A 4 50.99 -4.84 24.84
CA LEU A 4 52.18 -4.42 24.12
C LEU A 4 52.50 -5.34 22.94
N ARG A 5 52.79 -4.76 21.81
CA ARG A 5 54.02 -4.57 20.97
C ARG A 5 54.34 -5.79 20.09
N GLY A 6 54.67 -5.69 18.85
CA GLY A 6 55.47 -4.71 18.06
C GLY A 6 56.62 -5.50 17.42
N GLY A 7 56.92 -5.27 16.15
CA GLY A 7 58.07 -5.87 15.48
C GLY A 7 58.20 -5.48 14.01
N ASN A 8 58.99 -4.45 13.76
CA ASN A 8 59.60 -4.02 12.48
C ASN A 8 60.69 -4.99 12.02
N SER A 9 60.97 -5.08 10.70
CA SER A 9 62.29 -4.95 10.06
C SER A 9 62.20 -5.40 8.60
N ARG A 10 62.45 -4.57 7.69
CA ARG A 10 63.64 -3.99 6.97
C ARG A 10 63.97 -4.78 5.69
N ILE A 11 63.83 -4.07 4.60
CA ILE A 11 64.71 -3.73 3.48
C ILE A 11 65.91 -4.67 3.20
N ALA A 12 66.02 -5.11 1.93
CA ALA A 12 67.29 -5.27 1.25
C ALA A 12 67.14 -5.08 -0.28
N THR A 13 67.85 -4.14 -0.76
CA THR A 13 68.15 -3.82 -2.16
C THR A 13 69.34 -4.62 -2.66
N ALA A 14 69.28 -5.08 -3.94
CA ALA A 14 70.45 -5.32 -4.82
C ALA A 14 69.90 -5.42 -6.23
N GLY A 15 70.19 -4.65 -7.21
CA GLY A 15 71.37 -4.14 -7.81
C GLY A 15 71.96 -5.15 -8.80
N GLY A 16 71.77 -5.00 -10.12
CA GLY A 16 72.45 -5.80 -11.14
C GLY A 16 72.06 -5.44 -12.57
N THR A 17 72.94 -4.67 -13.18
CA THR A 17 73.05 -4.24 -14.58
C THR A 17 73.19 -5.40 -15.57
N GLY A 18 72.67 -5.24 -16.76
CA GLY A 18 73.27 -5.92 -17.89
C GLY A 18 72.42 -6.24 -19.11
N PHE A 19 72.66 -5.49 -20.13
CA PHE A 19 72.74 -5.79 -21.56
C PHE A 19 71.50 -5.89 -22.45
N LEU A 20 71.53 -5.01 -23.37
CA LEU A 20 70.86 -4.83 -24.65
C LEU A 20 70.87 -6.11 -25.50
N CYS A 21 69.73 -6.53 -26.03
CA CYS A 21 69.65 -7.22 -27.30
C CYS A 21 68.38 -6.79 -28.04
N ILE A 22 68.64 -6.06 -29.13
CA ILE A 22 67.66 -5.61 -30.12
C ILE A 22 67.34 -6.85 -31.01
N ALA A 23 66.11 -7.29 -31.02
CA ALA A 23 65.58 -8.08 -32.10
C ALA A 23 64.23 -7.54 -32.53
N ARG A 24 64.22 -6.98 -33.74
CA ARG A 24 63.02 -6.58 -34.46
C ARG A 24 62.16 -7.84 -34.73
N PHE A 25 60.95 -7.84 -34.22
CA PHE A 25 59.86 -8.61 -34.81
C PHE A 25 58.69 -7.64 -35.02
N THR A 26 58.57 -7.26 -36.27
CA THR A 26 57.35 -6.65 -36.84
C THR A 26 56.34 -7.74 -37.05
N SER A 27 55.12 -7.41 -36.72
CA SER A 27 53.87 -7.90 -37.27
C SER A 27 52.96 -8.67 -36.33
N LEU A 28 51.72 -8.21 -36.38
CA LEU A 28 50.45 -8.73 -35.88
C LEU A 28 50.17 -8.56 -34.37
N ILE A 29 49.99 -7.31 -33.95
CA ILE A 29 49.00 -7.00 -32.93
C ILE A 29 47.70 -6.77 -33.70
N ALA A 30 47.03 -7.83 -34.07
CA ALA A 30 45.64 -7.79 -34.46
C ALA A 30 44.83 -7.55 -33.18
N LEU A 31 44.24 -6.39 -33.10
CA LEU A 31 42.96 -6.06 -32.52
C LEU A 31 42.31 -7.12 -31.61
N PHE A 32 42.57 -7.01 -30.34
CA PHE A 32 41.64 -7.29 -29.31
C PHE A 32 41.58 -6.11 -28.37
N ALA A 33 41.15 -4.99 -28.90
CA ALA A 33 40.51 -3.95 -28.10
C ALA A 33 39.13 -4.47 -27.77
N TRP A 34 39.05 -5.30 -26.74
CA TRP A 34 37.75 -5.53 -26.10
C TRP A 34 37.42 -4.23 -25.38
N GLU A 35 36.62 -3.47 -26.02
CA GLU A 35 35.95 -2.33 -25.41
C GLU A 35 35.14 -2.82 -24.22
N ALA A 36 35.71 -2.71 -23.04
CA ALA A 36 34.97 -2.69 -21.78
C ALA A 36 34.25 -1.34 -21.69
N GLY A 37 33.33 -1.12 -22.59
CA GLY A 37 32.34 -0.08 -22.58
C GLY A 37 30.99 -0.73 -22.34
N ALA A 38 30.74 -1.23 -21.13
CA ALA A 38 29.38 -1.53 -20.72
C ALA A 38 28.66 -0.18 -20.58
N ARG A 39 28.19 0.34 -21.72
CA ARG A 39 27.14 1.34 -21.72
C ARG A 39 25.95 0.68 -21.05
N ALA A 40 25.40 1.34 -20.04
CA ALA A 40 24.07 1.03 -19.53
C ALA A 40 23.09 1.14 -20.71
N GLU A 41 22.86 0.04 -21.41
CA GLU A 41 21.86 -0.03 -22.47
C GLU A 41 20.49 0.06 -21.77
N GLY A 42 19.77 1.15 -22.01
CA GLY A 42 18.38 1.26 -21.62
C GLY A 42 17.56 0.12 -22.17
N VAL A 43 16.41 -0.16 -21.56
CA VAL A 43 15.47 -1.22 -22.00
C VAL A 43 15.28 -1.19 -23.51
N SER A 44 15.55 -2.32 -24.21
CA SER A 44 15.50 -2.36 -25.67
C SER A 44 14.10 -2.03 -26.20
N ALA A 45 14.04 -1.39 -27.39
CA ALA A 45 12.77 -1.06 -28.02
C ALA A 45 11.88 -2.27 -28.25
N ALA A 46 12.47 -3.40 -28.68
CA ALA A 46 11.76 -4.65 -28.91
C ALA A 46 11.13 -5.22 -27.61
N LEU A 47 11.84 -5.13 -26.48
CA LEU A 47 11.31 -5.58 -25.19
C LEU A 47 10.14 -4.72 -24.73
N ARG A 48 10.20 -3.41 -24.94
CA ARG A 48 9.10 -2.48 -24.62
C ARG A 48 7.87 -2.72 -25.47
N GLU A 49 8.06 -2.97 -26.76
CA GLU A 49 6.96 -3.26 -27.70
C GLU A 49 6.27 -4.58 -27.35
N ARG A 50 7.03 -5.64 -27.08
CA ARG A 50 6.49 -6.90 -26.55
C ARG A 50 5.74 -6.66 -25.23
N GLY A 51 6.29 -5.87 -24.33
CA GLY A 51 5.65 -5.51 -23.06
C GLY A 51 4.35 -4.75 -23.23
N ALA A 52 4.25 -3.86 -24.22
CA ALA A 52 3.02 -3.16 -24.54
C ALA A 52 1.91 -4.12 -25.03
N ALA A 53 2.26 -5.13 -25.83
CA ALA A 53 1.33 -6.14 -26.31
C ALA A 53 0.82 -7.03 -25.15
N VAL A 54 1.71 -7.52 -24.29
CA VAL A 54 1.34 -8.31 -23.10
C VAL A 54 0.52 -7.47 -22.13
N TYR A 55 0.90 -6.22 -21.91
CA TYR A 55 0.15 -5.29 -21.06
C TYR A 55 -1.28 -5.10 -21.55
N ALA A 56 -1.47 -4.89 -22.85
CA ALA A 56 -2.80 -4.68 -23.43
C ALA A 56 -3.73 -5.89 -23.24
N SER A 57 -3.20 -7.10 -23.29
CA SER A 57 -3.99 -8.34 -23.17
C SER A 57 -4.23 -8.77 -21.72
N HIS A 58 -3.32 -8.51 -20.79
CA HIS A 58 -3.38 -9.08 -19.44
C HIS A 58 -3.47 -8.06 -18.31
N CYS A 59 -3.13 -6.80 -18.53
CA CYS A 59 -3.02 -5.78 -17.49
C CYS A 59 -3.99 -4.60 -17.65
N ALA A 60 -4.26 -4.22 -18.91
CA ALA A 60 -5.02 -3.00 -19.23
C ALA A 60 -6.45 -3.00 -18.69
N THR A 61 -7.08 -4.17 -18.53
CA THR A 61 -8.44 -4.30 -17.99
C THR A 61 -8.53 -3.72 -16.57
N CYS A 62 -7.48 -3.94 -15.75
CA CYS A 62 -7.43 -3.44 -14.39
C CYS A 62 -6.69 -2.11 -14.27
N HIS A 63 -5.56 -1.95 -14.98
CA HIS A 63 -4.69 -0.78 -14.85
C HIS A 63 -4.93 0.32 -15.89
N SER A 64 -5.95 0.17 -16.75
CA SER A 64 -6.27 1.02 -17.89
C SER A 64 -5.20 1.01 -19.01
N ALA A 65 -5.63 1.19 -20.26
CA ALA A 65 -4.72 1.18 -21.41
C ALA A 65 -3.65 2.29 -21.35
N ASN A 66 -3.90 3.37 -20.62
CA ASN A 66 -3.01 4.52 -20.46
C ASN A 66 -2.15 4.45 -19.18
N LEU A 67 -2.12 3.31 -18.47
CA LEU A 67 -1.38 3.09 -17.22
C LEU A 67 -1.81 3.98 -16.04
N ARG A 68 -2.91 4.74 -16.16
CA ARG A 68 -3.37 5.66 -15.10
C ARG A 68 -4.23 5.03 -14.02
N GLY A 69 -4.41 3.70 -14.11
CA GLY A 69 -5.21 2.95 -13.17
C GLY A 69 -6.71 3.02 -13.42
N SER A 70 -7.45 2.27 -12.65
CA SER A 70 -8.92 2.18 -12.64
C SER A 70 -9.37 1.84 -11.21
N PRO A 71 -10.68 1.73 -10.94
CA PRO A 71 -11.16 1.21 -9.65
C PRO A 71 -10.67 -0.20 -9.30
N HIS A 72 -10.14 -0.95 -10.28
CA HIS A 72 -9.69 -2.34 -10.13
C HIS A 72 -8.17 -2.51 -10.11
N GLY A 73 -7.42 -1.45 -10.49
CA GLY A 73 -5.95 -1.51 -10.52
C GLY A 73 -5.32 -0.14 -10.32
N SER A 74 -4.33 -0.06 -9.44
CA SER A 74 -3.61 1.19 -9.14
C SER A 74 -2.90 1.76 -10.38
N PRO A 75 -2.65 3.09 -10.42
CA PRO A 75 -1.83 3.71 -11.45
C PRO A 75 -0.44 3.06 -11.54
N LEU A 76 0.01 2.81 -12.77
CA LEU A 76 1.36 2.32 -13.08
C LEU A 76 2.23 3.42 -13.68
N THR A 77 1.78 4.66 -13.64
CA THR A 77 2.52 5.87 -14.06
C THR A 77 2.25 7.03 -13.10
N GLY A 78 3.14 8.02 -13.15
CA GLY A 78 3.01 9.25 -12.38
C GLY A 78 3.41 9.10 -10.90
N ARG A 79 3.02 10.12 -10.11
CA ARG A 79 3.54 10.28 -8.74
C ARG A 79 3.26 9.07 -7.85
N THR A 80 2.05 8.53 -7.88
CA THR A 80 1.68 7.36 -7.07
C THR A 80 2.55 6.13 -7.35
N PHE A 81 2.92 5.92 -8.62
CA PHE A 81 3.84 4.84 -8.99
C PHE A 81 5.27 5.15 -8.53
N ILE A 82 5.74 6.38 -8.73
CA ILE A 82 7.09 6.82 -8.34
C ILE A 82 7.26 6.79 -6.82
N ASP A 83 6.29 7.26 -6.06
CA ASP A 83 6.33 7.23 -4.59
C ASP A 83 6.45 5.80 -4.05
N LYS A 84 5.81 4.84 -4.72
CA LYS A 84 5.86 3.41 -4.33
C LYS A 84 7.11 2.68 -4.82
N TRP A 85 7.54 2.95 -6.04
CA TRP A 85 8.55 2.15 -6.73
C TRP A 85 9.85 2.90 -7.05
N GLY A 86 9.85 4.22 -6.97
CA GLY A 86 11.00 5.06 -7.38
C GLY A 86 12.26 4.87 -6.54
N GLN A 87 12.14 4.33 -5.33
CA GLN A 87 13.28 3.99 -4.46
C GLN A 87 13.58 2.48 -4.44
N ARG A 88 12.89 1.69 -5.25
CA ARG A 88 13.05 0.23 -5.33
C ARG A 88 13.74 -0.16 -6.61
N SER A 89 14.42 -1.31 -6.60
CA SER A 89 15.06 -1.84 -7.78
C SER A 89 14.02 -2.36 -8.80
N SER A 90 14.40 -2.36 -10.07
CA SER A 90 13.60 -3.00 -11.14
C SER A 90 13.37 -4.49 -10.89
N ASN A 91 14.31 -5.17 -10.22
CA ASN A 91 14.18 -6.57 -9.82
C ASN A 91 13.10 -6.79 -8.77
N GLU A 92 12.93 -5.86 -7.81
CA GLU A 92 11.83 -5.94 -6.85
C GLU A 92 10.47 -5.76 -7.53
N LEU A 93 10.38 -4.83 -8.50
CA LEU A 93 9.16 -4.66 -9.29
C LEU A 93 8.86 -5.92 -10.12
N LEU A 94 9.88 -6.52 -10.75
CA LEU A 94 9.73 -7.76 -11.52
C LEU A 94 9.31 -8.93 -10.63
N SER A 95 9.95 -9.10 -9.49
CA SER A 95 9.60 -10.14 -8.51
C SER A 95 8.16 -9.99 -8.02
N TYR A 96 7.75 -8.76 -7.71
CA TYR A 96 6.37 -8.46 -7.35
C TYR A 96 5.39 -8.79 -8.49
N THR A 97 5.71 -8.39 -9.72
CA THR A 97 4.84 -8.63 -10.87
C THR A 97 4.66 -10.13 -11.12
N ARG A 98 5.73 -10.92 -11.01
CA ARG A 98 5.69 -12.37 -11.14
C ARG A 98 4.86 -13.06 -10.05
N ALA A 99 4.97 -12.58 -8.83
CA ALA A 99 4.28 -13.19 -7.69
C ALA A 99 2.80 -12.83 -7.61
N ALA A 100 2.40 -11.65 -8.15
CA ALA A 100 1.12 -11.06 -7.82
C ALA A 100 0.28 -10.61 -9.04
N MET A 101 0.82 -10.64 -10.26
CA MET A 101 0.14 -10.08 -11.44
C MET A 101 0.17 -10.99 -12.66
N PRO A 102 -0.98 -11.18 -13.35
CA PRO A 102 -2.34 -10.73 -12.97
C PRO A 102 -2.86 -11.48 -11.74
N PRO A 103 -3.70 -10.84 -10.92
CA PRO A 103 -4.22 -11.48 -9.70
C PRO A 103 -4.94 -12.80 -9.99
N GLY A 104 -4.55 -13.87 -9.29
CA GLY A 104 -5.13 -15.21 -9.43
C GLY A 104 -4.71 -15.99 -10.66
N THR A 105 -3.94 -15.38 -11.58
CA THR A 105 -3.44 -15.99 -12.81
C THR A 105 -2.00 -15.55 -13.14
N ALA A 106 -1.22 -15.21 -12.11
CA ALA A 106 0.17 -14.77 -12.31
C ALA A 106 1.05 -15.81 -12.99
N ASP A 107 0.76 -17.08 -12.81
CA ASP A 107 1.42 -18.24 -13.42
C ASP A 107 1.06 -18.48 -14.89
N THR A 108 0.11 -17.73 -15.45
CA THR A 108 -0.26 -17.83 -16.87
C THR A 108 0.69 -17.07 -17.80
N LEU A 109 1.48 -16.14 -17.26
CA LEU A 109 2.50 -15.41 -18.01
C LEU A 109 3.87 -16.08 -17.83
N ASP A 110 4.62 -16.20 -18.92
CA ASP A 110 5.98 -16.68 -18.81
C ASP A 110 6.94 -15.62 -18.20
N PRO A 111 8.13 -16.04 -17.73
CA PRO A 111 9.09 -15.13 -17.13
C PRO A 111 9.51 -13.96 -18.02
N ASP A 112 9.56 -14.17 -19.36
CA ASP A 112 9.95 -13.14 -20.31
C ASP A 112 8.80 -12.15 -20.58
N GLU A 113 7.56 -12.61 -20.47
CA GLU A 113 6.39 -11.74 -20.54
C GLU A 113 6.30 -10.81 -19.35
N HIS A 114 6.55 -11.32 -18.15
CA HIS A 114 6.66 -10.47 -16.95
C HIS A 114 7.78 -9.43 -17.09
N LEU A 115 8.95 -9.84 -17.60
CA LEU A 115 10.07 -8.96 -17.86
C LEU A 115 9.68 -7.86 -18.86
N ALA A 116 9.02 -8.22 -19.94
CA ALA A 116 8.59 -7.31 -20.99
C ALA A 116 7.56 -6.28 -20.46
N VAL A 117 6.58 -6.72 -19.66
CA VAL A 117 5.60 -5.83 -19.02
C VAL A 117 6.28 -4.85 -18.08
N VAL A 118 7.20 -5.28 -17.23
CA VAL A 118 7.96 -4.41 -16.34
C VAL A 118 8.76 -3.39 -17.15
N ALA A 119 9.41 -3.82 -18.23
CA ALA A 119 10.13 -2.93 -19.14
C ALA A 119 9.22 -1.85 -19.76
N HIS A 120 8.00 -2.22 -20.16
CA HIS A 120 7.01 -1.27 -20.67
C HIS A 120 6.57 -0.25 -19.62
N VAL A 121 6.26 -0.70 -18.41
CA VAL A 121 5.86 0.17 -17.29
C VAL A 121 6.99 1.13 -16.89
N LEU A 122 8.21 0.64 -16.76
CA LEU A 122 9.36 1.47 -16.45
C LEU A 122 9.62 2.52 -17.54
N ALA A 123 9.53 2.13 -18.81
CA ALA A 123 9.70 3.07 -19.92
C ALA A 123 8.65 4.20 -19.91
N ALA A 124 7.42 3.92 -19.47
CA ALA A 124 6.37 4.93 -19.34
C ALA A 124 6.60 5.91 -18.18
N ASN A 125 7.51 5.58 -17.24
CA ASN A 125 7.86 6.41 -16.09
C ASN A 125 9.25 7.07 -16.21
N THR A 126 10.02 6.77 -17.25
CA THR A 126 11.32 7.42 -17.49
C THR A 126 11.12 8.80 -18.11
N SER A 127 11.50 9.82 -17.36
CA SER A 127 11.79 11.15 -17.93
C SER A 127 13.22 11.14 -18.48
N PRO A 128 13.57 11.98 -19.46
CA PRO A 128 14.95 12.12 -19.95
C PRO A 128 15.99 12.40 -18.84
N ALA A 129 15.55 12.88 -17.68
CA ALA A 129 16.40 13.17 -16.52
C ALA A 129 16.66 11.95 -15.60
N THR A 130 16.00 10.80 -15.81
CA THR A 130 16.11 9.59 -14.97
C THR A 130 16.58 8.37 -15.77
N ALA A 131 17.35 8.57 -16.80
CA ALA A 131 17.78 7.54 -17.77
C ALA A 131 18.78 6.48 -17.24
N GLU A 132 19.07 6.46 -15.94
CA GLU A 132 19.93 5.47 -15.31
C GLU A 132 19.13 4.51 -14.41
N LEU A 133 18.28 3.69 -15.01
CA LEU A 133 17.79 2.50 -14.32
C LEU A 133 18.74 1.34 -14.60
N PRO A 134 19.20 0.60 -13.56
CA PRO A 134 20.08 -0.55 -13.78
C PRO A 134 19.39 -1.60 -14.66
N LEU A 135 20.19 -2.19 -15.55
CA LEU A 135 19.77 -3.26 -16.46
C LEU A 135 19.07 -4.38 -15.70
N LEU A 136 17.93 -4.81 -16.21
CA LEU A 136 17.30 -6.04 -15.79
C LEU A 136 18.21 -7.21 -16.18
N ALA A 137 18.67 -7.98 -15.20
CA ALA A 137 19.36 -9.24 -15.43
C ALA A 137 18.45 -10.20 -16.21
N SER A 138 19.05 -11.15 -16.92
CA SER A 138 18.29 -12.18 -17.63
C SER A 138 17.43 -12.99 -16.65
N ALA A 139 16.34 -13.57 -17.12
CA ALA A 139 15.37 -14.29 -16.27
C ALA A 139 16.00 -15.47 -15.46
N GLY A 140 17.21 -15.91 -15.84
CA GLY A 140 17.94 -16.99 -15.15
C GLY A 140 18.70 -16.57 -13.88
N ASP A 141 18.91 -15.26 -13.66
CA ASP A 141 19.75 -14.76 -12.57
C ASP A 141 18.95 -14.35 -11.30
N LEU A 142 17.65 -14.61 -11.29
CA LEU A 142 16.80 -14.25 -10.16
C LEU A 142 16.75 -15.37 -9.12
N PRO A 143 16.80 -15.07 -7.82
CA PRO A 143 16.56 -16.07 -6.78
C PRO A 143 15.18 -16.70 -6.99
N GLN A 144 15.13 -18.02 -7.09
CA GLN A 144 13.87 -18.74 -7.05
C GLN A 144 13.18 -18.49 -5.70
N PRO A 145 11.85 -18.32 -5.64
CA PRO A 145 11.15 -18.27 -4.37
C PRO A 145 11.45 -19.57 -3.63
N GLY A 146 12.09 -19.46 -2.47
CA GLY A 146 12.39 -20.59 -1.62
C GLY A 146 11.11 -21.30 -1.22
N GLY A 147 10.90 -22.48 -1.76
CA GLY A 147 9.88 -23.37 -1.28
C GLY A 147 10.37 -24.00 0.02
N ASP A 148 9.88 -23.51 1.14
CA ASP A 148 9.75 -24.29 2.35
C ASP A 148 8.49 -23.80 3.05
N GLY A 149 7.46 -24.63 2.88
CA GLY A 149 6.17 -24.41 3.49
C GLY A 149 6.23 -24.56 5.00
N ASP A 150 6.51 -23.50 5.69
CA ASP A 150 6.13 -23.38 7.09
C ASP A 150 4.76 -22.71 7.12
N THR A 151 3.72 -23.54 6.96
CA THR A 151 2.35 -23.17 7.24
C THR A 151 2.13 -23.24 8.74
N ASP A 152 2.78 -22.35 9.46
CA ASP A 152 2.42 -22.08 10.84
C ASP A 152 1.09 -21.31 10.84
N TRP A 153 0.01 -22.09 10.81
CA TRP A 153 -1.33 -21.60 11.07
C TRP A 153 -1.34 -21.08 12.50
N VAL A 154 -1.15 -19.77 12.64
CA VAL A 154 -1.32 -19.09 13.91
C VAL A 154 -2.71 -19.47 14.42
N SER A 155 -2.75 -20.24 15.49
CA SER A 155 -4.02 -20.59 16.13
C SER A 155 -4.72 -19.29 16.52
N TRP A 156 -5.92 -19.08 16.01
CA TRP A 156 -6.73 -17.88 16.21
C TRP A 156 -7.19 -17.68 17.67
N SER A 157 -6.71 -18.50 18.59
CA SER A 157 -6.98 -18.42 20.03
C SER A 157 -6.06 -17.46 20.78
N ALA A 158 -5.03 -16.89 20.15
CA ALA A 158 -4.28 -15.81 20.76
C ALA A 158 -5.14 -14.54 20.70
N ALA A 159 -5.95 -14.30 21.72
CA ALA A 159 -6.54 -13.00 21.99
C ALA A 159 -5.41 -11.95 21.81
N GLY A 160 -5.58 -11.07 20.81
CA GLY A 160 -4.57 -10.08 20.49
C GLY A 160 -4.15 -9.34 21.75
N THR A 161 -2.86 -9.33 22.05
CA THR A 161 -2.35 -8.62 23.20
C THR A 161 -2.69 -7.15 23.03
N ILE A 162 -3.40 -6.57 24.00
CA ILE A 162 -3.68 -5.14 24.02
C ILE A 162 -2.34 -4.43 24.22
N ASP A 163 -1.82 -3.88 23.15
CA ASP A 163 -0.57 -3.12 23.18
C ASP A 163 -0.84 -1.72 23.71
N GLN A 164 -0.55 -1.50 24.97
CA GLN A 164 -0.72 -0.19 25.60
C GLN A 164 0.24 0.87 25.02
N ALA A 165 1.40 0.46 24.51
CA ALA A 165 2.34 1.38 23.84
C ALA A 165 1.78 1.90 22.51
N ALA A 166 0.81 1.23 21.92
CA ALA A 166 0.17 1.63 20.68
C ALA A 166 -0.90 2.74 20.84
N ARG A 167 -1.15 3.23 22.04
CA ARG A 167 -1.98 4.42 22.26
C ARG A 167 -1.39 5.68 21.64
N GLU A 168 -0.10 5.65 21.30
CA GLU A 168 0.62 6.79 20.71
C GLU A 168 0.78 6.68 19.18
N SER A 169 0.23 5.64 18.55
CA SER A 169 0.40 5.40 17.11
C SER A 169 -0.57 6.24 16.26
N GLY A 170 -0.45 7.55 16.32
CA GLY A 170 -1.23 8.44 15.47
C GLY A 170 -1.28 9.86 15.99
N SER A 171 -1.55 10.79 15.10
CA SER A 171 -1.78 12.18 15.42
C SER A 171 -3.27 12.48 15.50
N PHE A 172 -3.64 13.29 16.45
CA PHE A 172 -5.00 13.75 16.67
C PHE A 172 -5.05 15.27 16.67
N THR A 173 -6.06 15.83 16.00
CA THR A 173 -6.37 17.25 16.02
C THR A 173 -7.87 17.47 16.13
N GLY A 174 -8.31 18.44 16.90
CA GLY A 174 -9.72 18.84 16.94
C GLY A 174 -10.30 19.01 18.34
N LYS A 175 -11.63 19.08 18.39
CA LYS A 175 -12.44 19.36 19.58
C LYS A 175 -13.13 18.06 20.05
N THR A 176 -13.32 17.92 21.35
CA THR A 176 -14.16 16.86 21.90
C THR A 176 -15.63 17.23 21.72
N LEU A 177 -16.44 16.30 21.20
CA LEU A 177 -17.89 16.49 21.07
C LEU A 177 -18.52 16.64 22.46
N GLU A 178 -19.33 17.65 22.64
CA GLU A 178 -20.04 17.90 23.92
C GLU A 178 -21.09 16.83 24.17
N ARG A 179 -21.76 16.37 23.11
CA ARG A 179 -22.84 15.39 23.18
C ARG A 179 -22.55 14.25 22.24
N PHE A 180 -22.77 13.05 22.71
CA PHE A 180 -22.69 11.81 21.93
C PHE A 180 -23.42 10.71 22.70
N ARG A 181 -24.43 10.13 22.13
CA ARG A 181 -25.14 8.97 22.71
C ARG A 181 -24.38 7.69 22.37
N PRO A 182 -24.11 6.80 23.33
CA PRO A 182 -23.56 5.50 23.02
C PRO A 182 -24.45 4.72 22.04
N VAL A 183 -23.84 4.12 21.02
CA VAL A 183 -24.54 3.29 20.05
C VAL A 183 -24.73 1.89 20.64
N THR A 184 -25.96 1.47 20.81
CA THR A 184 -26.33 0.16 21.36
C THR A 184 -26.77 -0.79 20.25
N ASP A 185 -26.89 -2.10 20.55
CA ASP A 185 -27.45 -3.11 19.61
C ASP A 185 -28.82 -2.71 19.13
N ARG A 186 -29.65 -2.13 20.02
CA ARG A 186 -30.98 -1.63 19.65
C ARG A 186 -30.88 -0.49 18.62
N LEU A 187 -29.96 0.45 18.78
CA LEU A 187 -29.77 1.53 17.80
C LEU A 187 -29.21 1.04 16.48
N LEU A 188 -28.36 -0.01 16.48
CA LEU A 188 -27.88 -0.65 15.25
C LEU A 188 -29.02 -1.38 14.51
N ALA A 189 -29.92 -2.04 15.23
CA ALA A 189 -31.06 -2.74 14.65
C ALA A 189 -32.13 -1.76 14.12
N GLU A 190 -32.43 -0.72 14.91
CA GLU A 190 -33.49 0.24 14.64
C GLU A 190 -32.93 1.69 14.76
N PRO A 191 -32.11 2.13 13.77
CA PRO A 191 -31.54 3.48 13.82
C PRO A 191 -32.62 4.54 13.64
N PRO A 192 -32.56 5.67 14.40
CA PRO A 192 -33.40 6.82 14.18
C PRO A 192 -33.38 7.29 12.72
N PRO A 193 -34.43 7.95 12.22
CA PRO A 193 -34.49 8.37 10.82
C PRO A 193 -33.28 9.15 10.31
N GLY A 194 -32.69 10.01 11.16
CA GLY A 194 -31.53 10.84 10.83
C GLY A 194 -30.17 10.13 10.96
N ASP A 195 -30.15 8.91 11.54
CA ASP A 195 -28.91 8.18 11.77
C ASP A 195 -28.63 7.15 10.68
N TRP A 196 -27.33 6.95 10.37
CA TRP A 196 -26.82 5.95 9.45
C TRP A 196 -25.65 5.23 10.11
N LEU A 197 -25.96 4.15 10.88
CA LEU A 197 -25.03 3.54 11.85
C LEU A 197 -24.26 2.33 11.30
N SER A 198 -24.58 1.88 10.10
CA SER A 198 -23.89 0.76 9.45
C SER A 198 -23.76 1.01 7.95
N TRP A 199 -23.00 0.17 7.24
CA TRP A 199 -22.75 0.30 5.80
C TRP A 199 -24.01 0.51 4.95
N ARG A 200 -25.10 -0.14 5.29
CA ARG A 200 -26.39 -0.03 4.59
C ARG A 200 -27.50 0.49 5.48
N ARG A 201 -27.18 1.26 6.50
CA ARG A 201 -28.05 1.85 7.51
C ARG A 201 -28.65 0.82 8.47
N THR A 202 -29.36 -0.17 7.97
CA THR A 202 -30.04 -1.24 8.72
C THR A 202 -29.41 -2.60 8.48
N LEU A 203 -29.59 -3.54 9.41
CA LEU A 203 -28.96 -4.86 9.35
C LEU A 203 -29.47 -5.74 8.19
N ASP A 204 -30.66 -5.43 7.65
CA ASP A 204 -31.20 -6.07 6.44
C ASP A 204 -30.52 -5.60 5.15
N GLY A 205 -29.64 -4.61 5.22
CA GLY A 205 -28.78 -4.18 4.12
C GLY A 205 -29.49 -3.46 2.97
N GLN A 206 -30.70 -2.95 3.16
CA GLN A 206 -31.46 -2.31 2.08
C GLN A 206 -30.90 -0.95 1.64
N GLY A 207 -30.19 -0.24 2.52
CA GLY A 207 -29.62 1.08 2.21
C GLY A 207 -30.67 2.14 1.95
N TYR A 208 -31.80 2.04 2.63
CA TYR A 208 -32.93 2.94 2.48
C TYR A 208 -32.95 4.00 3.59
N SER A 209 -33.17 5.28 3.20
CA SER A 209 -33.40 6.38 4.13
C SER A 209 -34.91 6.62 4.29
N PRO A 210 -35.43 6.64 5.53
CA PRO A 210 -36.84 6.97 5.76
C PRO A 210 -37.14 8.48 5.74
N LEU A 211 -36.12 9.32 5.50
CA LEU A 211 -36.27 10.76 5.42
C LEU A 211 -37.06 11.13 4.13
N SER A 212 -38.00 12.06 4.28
CA SER A 212 -38.92 12.47 3.21
C SER A 212 -38.72 13.90 2.71
N GLN A 213 -37.76 14.64 3.30
CA GLN A 213 -37.50 16.03 2.91
C GLN A 213 -37.03 16.19 1.46
N VAL A 214 -36.32 15.19 0.93
CA VAL A 214 -35.96 15.11 -0.50
C VAL A 214 -36.89 14.12 -1.16
N ASN A 215 -37.76 14.62 -2.05
CA ASN A 215 -38.72 13.85 -2.77
C ASN A 215 -38.87 14.43 -4.19
N ARG A 216 -39.82 13.91 -5.00
CA ARG A 216 -40.00 14.32 -6.40
C ARG A 216 -40.36 15.81 -6.55
N GLU A 217 -41.08 16.37 -5.60
CA GLU A 217 -41.51 17.76 -5.57
C GLU A 217 -40.41 18.71 -5.12
N THR A 218 -39.57 18.30 -4.16
CA THR A 218 -38.56 19.15 -3.52
C THR A 218 -37.18 19.06 -4.13
N VAL A 219 -36.86 17.96 -4.86
CA VAL A 219 -35.51 17.69 -5.39
C VAL A 219 -34.95 18.80 -6.28
N THR A 220 -35.83 19.49 -7.05
CA THR A 220 -35.44 20.61 -7.92
C THR A 220 -35.00 21.86 -7.13
N GLY A 221 -35.38 21.92 -5.85
CA GLY A 221 -35.03 22.99 -4.91
C GLY A 221 -33.73 22.78 -4.15
N LEU A 222 -33.03 21.64 -4.35
CA LEU A 222 -31.79 21.36 -3.67
C LEU A 222 -30.73 22.43 -3.96
N ARG A 223 -29.97 22.77 -2.94
CA ARG A 223 -28.82 23.69 -3.00
C ARG A 223 -27.63 23.03 -2.33
N LEU A 224 -26.43 23.37 -2.81
CA LEU A 224 -25.18 22.96 -2.16
C LEU A 224 -25.13 23.61 -0.77
N ALA A 225 -25.04 22.78 0.28
CA ALA A 225 -24.89 23.26 1.66
C ALA A 225 -23.41 23.47 2.00
N TRP A 226 -22.58 22.48 1.71
CA TRP A 226 -21.13 22.53 1.90
C TRP A 226 -20.43 21.52 0.98
N VAL A 227 -19.11 21.60 0.91
CA VAL A 227 -18.25 20.68 0.17
C VAL A 227 -17.02 20.33 1.01
N LEU A 228 -16.62 19.06 0.98
CA LEU A 228 -15.41 18.58 1.63
C LEU A 228 -14.47 18.02 0.58
N THR A 229 -13.22 18.46 0.59
CA THR A 229 -12.16 17.85 -0.22
C THR A 229 -11.67 16.59 0.47
N MET A 230 -11.81 15.45 -0.21
CA MET A 230 -11.29 14.16 0.28
C MET A 230 -9.77 14.10 0.11
N HIS A 231 -9.10 13.34 0.99
CA HIS A 231 -7.67 13.06 0.83
C HIS A 231 -7.40 12.30 -0.47
N GLU A 232 -6.22 12.52 -1.05
CA GLU A 232 -5.78 11.85 -2.28
C GLU A 232 -5.77 10.33 -2.12
N GLY A 233 -6.21 9.63 -3.17
CA GLY A 233 -6.24 8.18 -3.23
C GLY A 233 -7.62 7.61 -3.53
N SER A 234 -7.77 6.30 -3.34
CA SER A 234 -9.03 5.58 -3.60
C SER A 234 -10.01 5.78 -2.44
N ASN A 235 -10.94 6.71 -2.60
CA ASN A 235 -12.00 6.97 -1.64
C ASN A 235 -13.22 6.08 -1.93
N GLN A 236 -13.50 5.12 -1.06
CA GLN A 236 -14.60 4.15 -1.17
C GLN A 236 -15.39 4.06 0.15
N VAL A 237 -15.49 5.18 0.85
CA VAL A 237 -16.13 5.24 2.16
C VAL A 237 -17.66 5.23 2.07
N THR A 238 -18.28 4.57 3.03
CA THR A 238 -19.67 4.83 3.40
C THR A 238 -19.65 5.64 4.69
N PRO A 239 -20.09 6.91 4.68
CA PRO A 239 -20.16 7.72 5.88
C PRO A 239 -21.08 7.10 6.92
N LEU A 240 -20.69 7.13 8.20
CA LEU A 240 -21.62 6.87 9.31
C LEU A 240 -22.11 8.20 9.86
N VAL A 241 -23.39 8.28 10.19
CA VAL A 241 -23.99 9.48 10.77
C VAL A 241 -24.69 9.11 12.07
N HIS A 242 -24.35 9.84 13.13
CA HIS A 242 -24.95 9.69 14.46
C HIS A 242 -24.99 11.00 15.20
N ASP A 243 -26.16 11.34 15.75
CA ASP A 243 -26.38 12.57 16.50
C ASP A 243 -25.91 13.86 15.77
N GLY A 244 -26.08 13.89 14.43
CA GLY A 244 -25.66 15.01 13.59
C GLY A 244 -24.17 15.05 13.27
N VAL A 245 -23.40 14.09 13.74
CA VAL A 245 -21.98 13.95 13.40
C VAL A 245 -21.81 12.92 12.30
N MET A 246 -21.06 13.27 11.26
CA MET A 246 -20.68 12.36 10.16
C MET A 246 -19.24 11.92 10.36
N PHE A 247 -19.02 10.61 10.37
CA PHE A 247 -17.71 9.99 10.47
C PHE A 247 -17.29 9.46 9.09
N LEU A 248 -16.13 9.89 8.63
CA LEU A 248 -15.58 9.56 7.32
C LEU A 248 -14.22 8.90 7.46
N THR A 249 -13.95 7.93 6.59
CA THR A 249 -12.59 7.41 6.40
C THR A 249 -11.98 7.98 5.11
N HIS A 250 -10.66 8.11 5.11
CA HIS A 250 -9.88 8.46 3.94
C HIS A 250 -8.77 7.43 3.71
N PRO A 251 -8.20 7.38 2.50
CA PRO A 251 -6.98 6.63 2.25
C PRO A 251 -5.89 7.00 3.27
N GLY A 252 -5.04 6.04 3.65
CA GLY A 252 -4.01 6.27 4.67
C GLY A 252 -4.49 6.03 6.11
N ASN A 253 -5.63 5.36 6.31
CA ASN A 253 -6.21 5.11 7.64
C ASN A 253 -6.48 6.41 8.42
N ILE A 254 -6.99 7.42 7.74
CA ILE A 254 -7.40 8.69 8.34
C ILE A 254 -8.91 8.63 8.62
N ILE A 255 -9.33 9.15 9.76
CA ILE A 255 -10.74 9.31 10.13
C ILE A 255 -11.00 10.78 10.46
N GLN A 256 -12.09 11.29 9.94
CA GLN A 256 -12.62 12.62 10.28
C GLN A 256 -14.02 12.50 10.87
N ALA A 257 -14.29 13.29 11.89
CA ALA A 257 -15.64 13.60 12.34
C ALA A 257 -15.96 15.03 11.92
N ILE A 258 -17.09 15.21 11.26
CA ILE A 258 -17.57 16.52 10.80
C ILE A 258 -19.00 16.76 11.28
N ASP A 259 -19.36 18.00 11.49
CA ASP A 259 -20.75 18.38 11.67
C ASP A 259 -21.48 18.15 10.34
N ALA A 260 -22.48 17.28 10.36
CA ALA A 260 -23.17 16.87 9.14
C ALA A 260 -23.99 18.00 8.47
N ALA A 261 -24.36 19.03 9.23
CA ALA A 261 -25.15 20.14 8.73
C ALA A 261 -24.28 21.26 8.11
N SER A 262 -23.12 21.54 8.71
CA SER A 262 -22.23 22.64 8.28
C SER A 262 -21.00 22.19 7.49
N GLY A 263 -20.60 20.92 7.60
CA GLY A 263 -19.34 20.43 7.06
C GLY A 263 -18.11 20.82 7.89
N GLU A 264 -18.29 21.41 9.09
CA GLU A 264 -17.19 21.80 9.96
C GLU A 264 -16.43 20.56 10.44
N LEU A 265 -15.10 20.57 10.31
CA LEU A 265 -14.26 19.53 10.86
C LEU A 265 -14.24 19.63 12.39
N LEU A 266 -14.75 18.61 13.06
CA LEU A 266 -14.79 18.53 14.52
C LEU A 266 -13.50 17.95 15.08
N TRP A 267 -13.07 16.81 14.54
CA TRP A 267 -11.77 16.21 14.83
C TRP A 267 -11.28 15.33 13.68
N GLU A 268 -9.96 15.13 13.64
CA GLU A 268 -9.29 14.23 12.71
C GLU A 268 -8.31 13.34 13.48
N TYR A 269 -8.28 12.08 13.14
CA TYR A 269 -7.27 11.10 13.56
C TYR A 269 -6.54 10.54 12.36
N ARG A 270 -5.20 10.54 12.41
CA ARG A 270 -4.31 9.93 11.42
C ARG A 270 -3.57 8.79 12.07
N TYR A 271 -3.76 7.59 11.56
CA TYR A 271 -3.04 6.43 12.06
C TYR A 271 -1.67 6.33 11.39
N ASP A 272 -0.62 6.25 12.21
CA ASP A 272 0.76 6.05 11.75
C ASP A 272 1.02 4.55 11.64
N TYR A 273 1.01 4.02 10.43
CA TYR A 273 1.37 2.62 10.16
C TYR A 273 2.80 2.56 9.61
N PRO A 274 3.51 1.43 9.85
CA PRO A 274 4.87 1.26 9.37
C PRO A 274 4.96 1.35 7.84
N ASP A 275 6.02 1.95 7.31
CA ASP A 275 6.26 2.06 5.86
C ASP A 275 6.30 0.70 5.16
N ALA A 276 6.68 -0.36 5.89
CA ALA A 276 6.67 -1.72 5.41
C ALA A 276 5.25 -2.33 5.27
N ALA A 277 4.23 -1.69 5.86
CA ALA A 277 2.85 -2.17 5.72
C ALA A 277 2.37 -1.99 4.28
N ARG A 278 2.01 -3.09 3.64
CA ARG A 278 1.57 -3.09 2.25
C ARG A 278 0.07 -2.80 2.18
N THR A 279 -0.29 -1.84 1.34
CA THR A 279 -1.69 -1.52 1.08
C THR A 279 -2.10 -2.08 -0.28
N LEU A 280 -3.21 -2.81 -0.35
CA LEU A 280 -3.77 -3.32 -1.60
C LEU A 280 -4.52 -2.20 -2.36
N GLY A 281 -3.80 -1.16 -2.80
CA GLY A 281 -4.38 0.00 -3.50
C GLY A 281 -5.14 0.99 -2.62
N GLY A 282 -5.15 0.78 -1.31
CA GLY A 282 -5.33 1.80 -0.29
C GLY A 282 -6.70 2.30 0.11
N PRO A 283 -7.89 1.76 -0.29
CA PRO A 283 -9.11 2.29 0.31
C PRO A 283 -9.26 1.84 1.75
N THR A 284 -9.59 2.78 2.64
CA THR A 284 -10.19 2.48 3.95
C THR A 284 -11.68 2.60 3.77
N ARG A 285 -12.40 1.45 3.62
CA ARG A 285 -13.80 1.48 3.18
C ARG A 285 -14.77 1.82 4.29
N ASN A 286 -14.66 1.14 5.42
CA ASN A 286 -15.65 1.23 6.48
C ASN A 286 -14.99 1.36 7.84
N ILE A 287 -15.71 1.94 8.76
CA ILE A 287 -15.52 1.88 10.21
C ILE A 287 -16.77 1.32 10.86
N ALA A 288 -16.67 0.88 12.08
CA ALA A 288 -17.84 0.52 12.88
C ALA A 288 -17.97 1.46 14.08
N LEU A 289 -19.19 1.74 14.47
CA LEU A 289 -19.53 2.60 15.62
C LEU A 289 -20.32 1.77 16.62
N TYR A 290 -19.83 1.63 17.85
CA TYR A 290 -20.52 0.92 18.91
C TYR A 290 -20.13 1.42 20.29
N ASN A 291 -21.09 1.52 21.17
CA ASN A 291 -20.99 2.24 22.42
C ASN A 291 -20.47 3.67 22.18
N ASP A 292 -19.37 4.04 22.79
CA ASP A 292 -18.68 5.33 22.66
C ASP A 292 -17.43 5.24 21.76
N LYS A 293 -17.31 4.21 20.92
CA LYS A 293 -16.09 3.93 20.16
C LYS A 293 -16.31 3.78 18.66
N LEU A 294 -15.33 4.26 17.91
CA LEU A 294 -15.12 3.94 16.51
C LEU A 294 -14.04 2.87 16.38
N TYR A 295 -14.27 1.92 15.50
CA TYR A 295 -13.34 0.84 15.23
C TYR A 295 -12.83 0.93 13.80
N LEU A 296 -11.52 0.99 13.65
CA LEU A 296 -10.79 1.08 12.39
C LEU A 296 -9.95 -0.18 12.19
N ALA A 297 -10.05 -0.80 11.03
CA ALA A 297 -9.13 -1.85 10.60
C ALA A 297 -8.00 -1.22 9.78
N THR A 298 -6.74 -1.41 10.20
CA THR A 298 -5.57 -0.69 9.69
C THR A 298 -4.77 -1.50 8.68
N TYR A 299 -3.97 -0.81 7.85
CA TYR A 299 -3.15 -1.43 6.81
C TYR A 299 -2.06 -2.36 7.35
N ASP A 300 -1.63 -2.17 8.58
CA ASP A 300 -0.67 -3.03 9.28
C ASP A 300 -1.33 -4.19 10.05
N ALA A 301 -2.51 -4.61 9.58
CA ALA A 301 -3.27 -5.76 10.10
C ALA A 301 -3.65 -5.65 11.59
N ALA A 302 -4.00 -4.46 12.04
CA ALA A 302 -4.49 -4.22 13.39
C ALA A 302 -5.94 -3.69 13.39
N ILE A 303 -6.57 -3.71 14.55
CA ILE A 303 -7.79 -2.97 14.86
C ILE A 303 -7.45 -1.90 15.88
N VAL A 304 -7.89 -0.70 15.61
CA VAL A 304 -7.78 0.46 16.52
C VAL A 304 -9.17 0.85 16.96
N ALA A 305 -9.36 1.04 18.25
CA ALA A 305 -10.56 1.67 18.81
C ALA A 305 -10.24 3.10 19.19
N LEU A 306 -11.05 4.02 18.70
CA LEU A 306 -11.01 5.43 19.04
C LEU A 306 -12.20 5.79 19.91
N ASP A 307 -12.02 6.70 20.84
CA ASP A 307 -13.14 7.39 21.50
C ASP A 307 -13.88 8.22 20.43
N ALA A 308 -15.15 7.93 20.21
CA ALA A 308 -15.92 8.57 19.13
C ALA A 308 -16.14 10.06 19.33
N ARG A 309 -16.07 10.54 20.59
CA ARG A 309 -16.25 11.96 20.92
C ARG A 309 -15.01 12.79 20.59
N SER A 310 -13.85 12.21 20.80
CA SER A 310 -12.58 12.94 20.75
C SER A 310 -11.63 12.50 19.64
N GLY A 311 -11.89 11.35 19.00
CA GLY A 311 -10.97 10.75 18.02
C GLY A 311 -9.69 10.19 18.64
N LYS A 312 -9.54 10.22 19.96
CA LYS A 312 -8.35 9.73 20.64
C LYS A 312 -8.30 8.20 20.65
N PRO A 313 -7.14 7.58 20.40
CA PRO A 313 -7.01 6.12 20.47
C PRO A 313 -7.20 5.63 21.91
N VAL A 314 -8.02 4.59 22.06
CA VAL A 314 -8.33 3.94 23.35
C VAL A 314 -7.50 2.64 23.47
N TRP A 315 -7.50 1.82 22.43
CA TRP A 315 -6.67 0.62 22.34
C TRP A 315 -6.39 0.23 20.89
N ARG A 316 -5.37 -0.59 20.72
CA ARG A 316 -5.00 -1.21 19.46
C ARG A 316 -4.73 -2.70 19.67
N THR A 317 -5.17 -3.53 18.76
CA THR A 317 -4.89 -4.97 18.77
C THR A 317 -4.36 -5.40 17.40
N ARG A 318 -3.19 -6.03 17.37
CA ARG A 318 -2.65 -6.63 16.14
C ARG A 318 -3.36 -7.96 15.90
N LYS A 319 -3.83 -8.17 14.68
CA LYS A 319 -4.49 -9.40 14.25
C LYS A 319 -3.54 -10.38 13.58
N ALA A 320 -2.60 -9.83 12.80
CA ALA A 320 -1.64 -10.64 12.05
C ALA A 320 -0.35 -9.86 11.82
N ASP A 321 0.68 -10.55 11.33
CA ASP A 321 1.96 -9.94 10.97
C ASP A 321 1.88 -9.33 9.57
N PHE A 322 1.85 -8.01 9.49
CA PHE A 322 1.82 -7.29 8.21
C PHE A 322 3.06 -7.53 7.34
N ASN A 323 4.20 -7.93 7.93
CA ASN A 323 5.39 -8.32 7.16
C ASN A 323 5.16 -9.60 6.34
N LYS A 324 4.19 -10.41 6.73
CA LYS A 324 3.69 -11.55 5.96
C LYS A 324 2.59 -11.16 4.97
N GLY A 325 2.38 -9.86 4.74
CA GLY A 325 1.46 -9.31 3.75
C GLY A 325 0.01 -9.18 4.18
N TYR A 326 -0.30 -9.51 5.42
CA TYR A 326 -1.64 -9.29 5.94
C TYR A 326 -1.96 -7.80 6.03
N THR A 327 -3.17 -7.42 5.60
CA THR A 327 -3.63 -6.03 5.60
C THR A 327 -5.15 -5.95 5.69
N HIS A 328 -5.69 -4.75 5.80
CA HIS A 328 -7.12 -4.51 5.70
C HIS A 328 -7.43 -3.45 4.65
N THR A 329 -8.51 -3.65 3.91
CA THR A 329 -9.15 -2.64 3.06
C THR A 329 -10.64 -2.54 3.37
N ALA A 330 -11.20 -3.56 4.02
CA ALA A 330 -12.56 -3.58 4.54
C ALA A 330 -12.56 -3.18 6.02
N GLY A 331 -13.63 -2.54 6.46
CA GLY A 331 -13.81 -2.20 7.87
C GLY A 331 -14.40 -3.34 8.69
N PRO A 332 -14.37 -3.20 10.02
CA PRO A 332 -15.04 -4.09 10.93
C PRO A 332 -16.56 -3.89 10.90
N ILE A 333 -17.27 -4.87 11.43
CA ILE A 333 -18.71 -4.80 11.73
C ILE A 333 -18.94 -5.16 13.20
N ILE A 334 -20.10 -4.80 13.72
CA ILE A 334 -20.51 -5.16 15.08
C ILE A 334 -21.60 -6.21 15.02
N GLY A 335 -21.46 -7.23 15.84
CA GLY A 335 -22.49 -8.25 16.06
C GLY A 335 -22.48 -8.68 17.52
N ASP A 336 -23.62 -8.57 18.19
CA ASP A 336 -23.81 -8.98 19.60
C ASP A 336 -22.70 -8.43 20.54
N GLY A 337 -22.42 -7.13 20.41
CA GLY A 337 -21.39 -6.46 21.20
C GLY A 337 -19.94 -6.81 20.86
N VAL A 338 -19.71 -7.62 19.82
CA VAL A 338 -18.38 -8.07 19.39
C VAL A 338 -17.97 -7.37 18.10
N VAL A 339 -16.70 -6.96 18.02
CA VAL A 339 -16.10 -6.44 16.80
C VAL A 339 -15.63 -7.58 15.90
N LEU A 340 -16.28 -7.74 14.76
CA LEU A 340 -15.96 -8.75 13.76
C LEU A 340 -15.15 -8.11 12.63
N SER A 341 -14.04 -8.69 12.25
CA SER A 341 -13.18 -8.18 11.18
C SER A 341 -12.52 -9.31 10.42
N GLY A 342 -12.73 -9.37 9.11
CA GLY A 342 -11.94 -10.16 8.18
C GLY A 342 -10.51 -9.65 8.06
N ILE A 343 -9.70 -10.30 7.23
CA ILE A 343 -8.35 -9.88 6.88
C ILE A 343 -8.08 -10.27 5.44
N ASN A 344 -7.31 -9.47 4.74
CA ASN A 344 -6.83 -9.78 3.38
C ASN A 344 -5.32 -9.89 3.34
N GLY A 345 -4.80 -10.32 2.19
CA GLY A 345 -3.37 -10.37 1.90
C GLY A 345 -2.81 -11.78 1.84
N CYS A 346 -3.42 -12.77 2.53
CA CYS A 346 -2.93 -14.15 2.52
C CYS A 346 -2.97 -14.80 1.12
N GLU A 347 -3.86 -14.36 0.25
CA GLU A 347 -3.96 -14.79 -1.14
C GLU A 347 -2.78 -14.35 -2.01
N TRP A 348 -1.98 -13.38 -1.54
CA TRP A 348 -0.83 -12.80 -2.24
C TRP A 348 0.52 -13.37 -1.78
N TYR A 349 0.50 -14.19 -0.74
CA TYR A 349 1.69 -14.75 -0.11
C TYR A 349 1.52 -16.25 0.04
N LYS A 350 2.19 -16.98 -0.82
CA LYS A 350 2.35 -18.43 -0.70
C LYS A 350 3.64 -18.74 0.03
#